data_3dd5a9d5aa26061876a899a72b4ba782
#
_entry.id   3dd5a9d5aa26061876a899a72b4ba782
#
_cell.length_a   1.000
_cell.length_b   1.000
_cell.length_c   1.000
_cell.angle_alpha   90.00
_cell.angle_beta   90.00
_cell.angle_gamma   90.00
#
_symmetry.space_group_name_H-M   'P 1'
#
loop_
_entity.id
_entity.type
_entity.pdbx_description
1 polymer ?
#
loop_
_entity_poly.entity_id
_entity_poly.type
_entity_poly.pdbx_seq_one_letter_code
_entity_poly.pdbx_strand_id
1 'polypeptide(L)'
;MCIRDRYSKGHSALLLAANALAYNSGVLQTLHDEWNLSMPGMVKRSEATAQAISPKAWRFVGEMEQISATFNDQALPGDFHAGAAQLYAQLSEFKDQPPASLFALLEALNLSSDGFS
;
A
#
# COMPACT_ATOMS: atom_id res chain seq x y z
N MET A 1 15.87 -12.42 -4.50
CA MET A 1 14.64 -12.13 -3.74
C MET A 1 13.65 -13.28 -3.85
N CYS A 2 13.05 -13.64 -2.73
CA CYS A 2 12.09 -14.74 -2.66
C CYS A 2 10.78 -14.37 -3.40
N ILE A 3 10.19 -15.33 -4.11
CA ILE A 3 8.93 -15.10 -4.82
C ILE A 3 7.84 -14.68 -3.85
N ARG A 4 7.82 -15.26 -2.63
CA ARG A 4 6.85 -14.91 -1.62
C ARG A 4 6.93 -13.43 -1.23
N ASP A 5 8.14 -12.89 -1.11
CA ASP A 5 8.34 -11.49 -0.76
C ASP A 5 7.80 -10.58 -1.86
N ARG A 6 7.99 -10.97 -3.13
CA ARG A 6 7.47 -10.20 -4.26
C ARG A 6 5.95 -10.07 -4.17
N TYR A 7 5.28 -11.19 -3.89
CA TYR A 7 3.83 -11.19 -3.75
C TYR A 7 3.38 -10.41 -2.51
N SER A 8 4.00 -10.70 -1.36
CA SER A 8 3.57 -10.14 -0.08
C SER A 8 3.67 -8.62 -0.05
N LYS A 9 4.80 -8.07 -0.52
CA LYS A 9 5.01 -6.62 -0.50
C LYS A 9 4.13 -5.92 -1.53
N GLY A 10 3.96 -6.52 -2.70
CA GLY A 10 3.03 -5.99 -3.70
C GLY A 10 1.59 -6.04 -3.21
N HIS A 11 1.22 -7.14 -2.56
CA HIS A 11 -0.12 -7.31 -2.00
C HIS A 11 -0.40 -6.30 -0.89
N SER A 12 0.59 -6.06 -0.02
CA SER A 12 0.45 -5.06 1.03
C SER A 12 0.23 -3.66 0.45
N ALA A 13 0.97 -3.31 -0.59
CA ALA A 13 0.80 -2.04 -1.27
C ALA A 13 -0.60 -1.91 -1.85
N LEU A 14 -1.10 -2.97 -2.50
CA LEU A 14 -2.43 -2.97 -3.08
C LEU A 14 -3.50 -2.80 -2.00
N LEU A 15 -3.35 -3.48 -0.87
CA LEU A 15 -4.29 -3.37 0.24
C LEU A 15 -4.37 -1.93 0.75
N LEU A 16 -3.23 -1.28 0.96
CA LEU A 16 -3.21 0.10 1.40
C LEU A 16 -3.76 1.04 0.34
N ALA A 17 -3.47 0.77 -0.93
CA ALA A 17 -3.98 1.58 -2.04
C ALA A 17 -5.51 1.49 -2.14
N ALA A 18 -6.06 0.29 -1.93
CA ALA A 18 -7.52 0.09 -1.97
C ALA A 18 -8.20 0.88 -0.86
N ASN A 19 -7.63 0.83 0.36
CA ASN A 19 -8.13 1.64 1.47
C ASN A 19 -8.05 3.13 1.14
N ALA A 20 -6.94 3.57 0.56
CA ALA A 20 -6.73 4.98 0.23
C ALA A 20 -7.74 5.45 -0.82
N LEU A 21 -7.99 4.63 -1.85
CA LEU A 21 -8.98 4.97 -2.86
C LEU A 21 -10.36 5.12 -2.25
N ALA A 22 -10.75 4.18 -1.39
CA ALA A 22 -12.05 4.22 -0.74
C ALA A 22 -12.17 5.45 0.18
N TYR A 23 -11.09 5.77 0.90
CA TYR A 23 -11.06 6.93 1.77
C TYR A 23 -11.24 8.22 0.95
N ASN A 24 -10.46 8.35 -0.12
CA ASN A 24 -10.52 9.54 -0.97
C ASN A 24 -11.88 9.70 -1.65
N SER A 25 -12.56 8.58 -1.91
CA SER A 25 -13.88 8.57 -2.54
C SER A 25 -15.04 8.70 -1.55
N GLY A 26 -14.73 8.74 -0.25
CA GLY A 26 -15.75 8.89 0.78
C GLY A 26 -16.53 7.62 1.08
N VAL A 27 -16.01 6.45 0.71
CA VAL A 27 -16.71 5.16 0.90
C VAL A 27 -15.91 4.15 1.72
N LEU A 28 -14.97 4.62 2.53
CA LEU A 28 -14.14 3.72 3.32
C LEU A 28 -14.99 2.84 4.25
N GLN A 29 -15.97 3.43 4.94
CA GLN A 29 -16.82 2.67 5.86
C GLN A 29 -17.61 1.61 5.10
N THR A 30 -18.10 1.94 3.91
CA THR A 30 -18.84 0.99 3.08
C THR A 30 -17.95 -0.18 2.68
N LEU A 31 -16.70 0.10 2.30
CA LEU A 31 -15.74 -0.95 1.97
C LEU A 31 -15.47 -1.85 3.16
N HIS A 32 -15.23 -1.25 4.33
CA HIS A 32 -14.94 -2.01 5.54
C HIS A 32 -16.13 -2.85 5.98
N ASP A 33 -17.34 -2.33 5.85
CA ASP A 33 -18.55 -3.09 6.16
C ASP A 33 -18.68 -4.31 5.25
N GLU A 34 -18.42 -4.12 3.94
CA GLU A 34 -18.47 -5.22 2.98
C GLU A 34 -17.41 -6.27 3.31
N TRP A 35 -16.19 -5.83 3.65
CA TRP A 35 -15.11 -6.75 4.00
C TRP A 35 -15.45 -7.55 5.26
N ASN A 36 -16.14 -6.93 6.22
CA ASN A 36 -16.53 -7.66 7.43
C ASN A 36 -17.50 -8.80 7.12
N LEU A 37 -18.26 -8.68 6.03
CA LEU A 37 -19.17 -9.73 5.58
C LEU A 37 -18.46 -10.78 4.71
N SER A 38 -17.71 -10.32 3.70
CA SER A 38 -17.14 -11.21 2.68
C SER A 38 -15.73 -11.68 2.99
N MET A 39 -14.95 -10.88 3.72
CA MET A 39 -13.56 -11.18 4.04
C MET A 39 -13.25 -10.81 5.48
N PRO A 40 -13.77 -11.59 6.46
CA PRO A 40 -13.55 -11.28 7.87
C PRO A 40 -12.08 -11.15 8.21
N GLY A 41 -11.73 -10.11 8.98
CA GLY A 41 -10.37 -9.86 9.39
C GLY A 41 -9.60 -8.91 8.46
N MET A 42 -10.16 -8.53 7.32
CA MET A 42 -9.46 -7.68 6.37
C MET A 42 -9.23 -6.26 6.91
N VAL A 43 -10.17 -5.71 7.66
CA VAL A 43 -10.00 -4.39 8.28
C VAL A 43 -8.84 -4.43 9.27
N LYS A 44 -8.82 -5.44 10.12
CA LYS A 44 -7.75 -5.62 11.09
C LYS A 44 -6.40 -5.80 10.40
N ARG A 45 -6.39 -6.57 9.31
CA ARG A 45 -5.19 -6.76 8.51
C ARG A 45 -4.70 -5.46 7.89
N SER A 46 -5.63 -4.61 7.45
CA SER A 46 -5.29 -3.29 6.90
C SER A 46 -4.58 -2.43 7.94
N GLU A 47 -5.10 -2.42 9.17
CA GLU A 47 -4.49 -1.67 10.27
C GLU A 47 -3.12 -2.22 10.63
N ALA A 48 -3.00 -3.54 10.72
CA ALA A 48 -1.73 -4.18 11.04
C ALA A 48 -0.69 -3.91 9.95
N THR A 49 -1.11 -3.95 8.68
CA THR A 49 -0.23 -3.67 7.55
C THR A 49 0.26 -2.22 7.59
N ALA A 50 -0.63 -1.28 7.87
CA ALA A 50 -0.26 0.12 7.98
C ALA A 50 0.81 0.32 9.03
N GLN A 51 0.65 -0.30 10.21
CA GLN A 51 1.60 -0.17 11.30
C GLN A 51 2.94 -0.84 11.00
N ALA A 52 2.91 -2.03 10.39
CA ALA A 52 4.12 -2.83 10.18
C ALA A 52 4.93 -2.34 8.98
N ILE A 53 4.26 -1.91 7.92
CA ILE A 53 4.92 -1.61 6.64
C ILE A 53 5.34 -0.14 6.55
N SER A 54 4.52 0.79 7.03
CA SER A 54 4.77 2.22 6.81
C SER A 54 6.14 2.70 7.28
N PRO A 55 6.63 2.29 8.47
CA PRO A 55 7.96 2.76 8.90
C PRO A 55 9.10 2.24 8.03
N LYS A 56 8.86 1.16 7.27
CA LYS A 56 9.87 0.51 6.44
C LYS A 56 9.65 0.74 4.96
N ALA A 57 8.57 1.42 4.59
CA ALA A 57 8.16 1.57 3.19
C ALA A 57 9.26 2.20 2.34
N TRP A 58 9.99 3.16 2.89
CA TRP A 58 11.07 3.83 2.16
C TRP A 58 12.13 2.85 1.65
N ARG A 59 12.33 1.73 2.35
CA ARG A 59 13.32 0.72 1.96
C ARG A 59 12.81 -0.17 0.82
N PHE A 60 11.50 -0.22 0.63
CA PHE A 60 10.90 -1.13 -0.34
C PHE A 60 10.80 -0.53 -1.73
N VAL A 61 11.01 0.79 -1.88
CA VAL A 61 10.90 1.46 -3.17
C VAL A 61 11.81 0.81 -4.21
N GLY A 62 13.10 0.69 -3.88
CA GLY A 62 14.07 0.08 -4.79
C GLY A 62 13.78 -1.38 -5.08
N GLU A 63 13.32 -2.15 -4.06
CA GLU A 63 12.94 -3.54 -4.26
C GLU A 63 11.79 -3.66 -5.25
N MET A 64 10.77 -2.80 -5.10
CA MET A 64 9.61 -2.85 -5.99
C MET A 64 10.00 -2.48 -7.41
N GLU A 65 10.91 -1.53 -7.58
CA GLU A 65 11.40 -1.15 -8.90
C GLU A 65 12.16 -2.30 -9.56
N GLN A 66 12.96 -3.05 -8.80
CA GLN A 66 13.68 -4.22 -9.30
C GLN A 66 12.72 -5.32 -9.72
N ILE A 67 11.68 -5.54 -8.92
CA ILE A 67 10.67 -6.57 -9.24
C ILE A 67 9.90 -6.16 -10.49
N SER A 68 9.58 -4.88 -10.63
CA SER A 68 8.93 -4.36 -11.83
C SER A 68 9.77 -4.66 -13.07
N ALA A 69 11.08 -4.40 -13.00
CA ALA A 69 11.99 -4.68 -14.11
C ALA A 69 12.04 -6.18 -14.42
N THR A 70 12.03 -7.03 -13.38
CA THR A 70 12.03 -8.48 -13.57
C THR A 70 10.78 -8.94 -14.33
N PHE A 71 9.61 -8.40 -13.97
CA PHE A 71 8.38 -8.69 -14.69
C PHE A 71 8.48 -8.28 -16.15
N ASN A 72 9.00 -7.08 -16.42
CA ASN A 72 9.17 -6.59 -17.78
C ASN A 72 10.13 -7.47 -18.59
N ASP A 73 11.20 -7.95 -17.96
CA ASP A 73 12.18 -8.84 -18.60
C ASP A 73 11.54 -10.18 -19.00
N GLN A 74 10.50 -10.59 -18.30
CA GLN A 74 9.77 -11.83 -18.57
C GLN A 74 8.56 -11.61 -19.47
N ALA A 75 8.43 -10.43 -20.06
CA ALA A 75 7.28 -10.03 -20.89
C ALA A 75 5.97 -10.04 -20.10
N LEU A 76 6.04 -9.73 -18.81
CA LEU A 76 4.88 -9.62 -17.92
C LEU A 76 4.73 -8.17 -17.47
N PRO A 77 3.49 -7.73 -17.13
CA PRO A 77 3.27 -6.33 -16.73
C PRO A 77 4.02 -5.98 -15.44
N GLY A 78 5.00 -5.10 -15.52
CA GLY A 78 5.74 -4.62 -14.37
C GLY A 78 5.04 -3.48 -13.64
N ASP A 79 3.93 -2.98 -14.18
CA ASP A 79 3.23 -1.83 -13.63
C ASP A 79 2.65 -2.06 -12.24
N PHE A 80 2.32 -3.32 -11.88
CA PHE A 80 1.86 -3.64 -10.54
C PHE A 80 2.88 -3.19 -9.49
N HIS A 81 4.13 -3.59 -9.68
CA HIS A 81 5.18 -3.29 -8.72
C HIS A 81 5.74 -1.88 -8.89
N ALA A 82 5.68 -1.32 -10.10
CA ALA A 82 6.00 0.08 -10.31
C ALA A 82 5.03 0.96 -9.50
N GLY A 83 3.74 0.61 -9.51
CA GLY A 83 2.75 1.28 -8.69
C GLY A 83 2.99 1.11 -7.20
N ALA A 84 3.41 -0.09 -6.79
CA ALA A 84 3.76 -0.35 -5.39
C ALA A 84 4.93 0.53 -4.96
N ALA A 85 5.93 0.71 -5.83
CA ALA A 85 7.07 1.58 -5.53
C ALA A 85 6.60 3.02 -5.30
N GLN A 86 5.69 3.51 -6.14
CA GLN A 86 5.15 4.86 -6.00
C GLN A 86 4.40 5.02 -4.67
N LEU A 87 3.58 4.04 -4.31
CA LEU A 87 2.84 4.09 -3.05
C LEU A 87 3.80 4.12 -1.87
N TYR A 88 4.79 3.25 -1.86
CA TYR A 88 5.76 3.20 -0.77
C TYR A 88 6.57 4.50 -0.66
N ALA A 89 6.85 5.14 -1.79
CA ALA A 89 7.53 6.45 -1.78
C ALA A 89 6.67 7.51 -1.09
N GLN A 90 5.35 7.45 -1.28
CA GLN A 90 4.42 8.39 -0.63
C GLN A 90 4.36 8.19 0.88
N LEU A 91 4.76 7.03 1.38
CA LEU A 91 4.77 6.74 2.82
C LEU A 91 6.09 7.09 3.49
N SER A 92 7.01 7.75 2.79
CA SER A 92 8.34 8.03 3.32
C SER A 92 8.34 8.91 4.57
N GLU A 93 7.28 9.70 4.80
CA GLU A 93 7.17 10.52 6.01
C GLU A 93 7.05 9.68 7.29
N PHE A 94 6.69 8.41 7.16
CA PHE A 94 6.58 7.51 8.30
C PHE A 94 7.87 6.73 8.56
N LYS A 95 8.97 7.13 7.94
CA LYS A 95 10.26 6.45 8.13
C LYS A 95 10.58 6.32 9.62
N ASP A 96 10.74 5.07 10.06
CA ASP A 96 11.07 4.72 11.44
C ASP A 96 10.02 5.18 12.49
N GLN A 97 8.87 5.67 12.04
CA GLN A 97 7.78 6.12 12.92
C GLN A 97 6.45 5.61 12.38
N PRO A 98 5.85 4.60 13.02
CA PRO A 98 4.56 4.08 12.53
C PRO A 98 3.48 5.15 12.67
N PRO A 99 2.49 5.18 11.74
CA PRO A 99 1.36 6.08 11.88
C PRO A 99 0.54 5.70 13.10
N ALA A 100 -0.18 6.67 13.66
CA ALA A 100 -1.01 6.43 14.84
C ALA A 100 -2.13 5.43 14.55
N SER A 101 -2.61 5.38 13.31
CA SER A 101 -3.71 4.51 12.90
C SER A 101 -3.72 4.39 11.38
N LEU A 102 -4.53 3.46 10.87
CA LEU A 102 -4.79 3.37 9.44
C LEU A 102 -5.34 4.70 8.92
N PHE A 103 -6.26 5.30 9.66
CA PHE A 103 -6.87 6.56 9.27
C PHE A 103 -5.82 7.67 9.09
N ALA A 104 -4.86 7.76 10.03
CA ALA A 104 -3.79 8.74 9.94
C ALA A 104 -2.95 8.55 8.67
N LEU A 105 -2.67 7.29 8.31
CA LEU A 105 -1.95 6.98 7.10
C LEU A 105 -2.75 7.41 5.86
N LEU A 106 -4.04 7.13 5.85
CA LEU A 106 -4.90 7.46 4.71
C LEU A 106 -5.02 8.98 4.53
N GLU A 107 -5.08 9.73 5.62
CA GLU A 107 -5.07 11.19 5.54
C GLU A 107 -3.78 11.70 4.90
N ALA A 108 -2.64 11.12 5.29
CA ALA A 108 -1.35 11.51 4.73
C ALA A 108 -1.29 11.23 3.23
N LEU A 109 -1.80 10.08 2.80
CA LEU A 109 -1.84 9.73 1.38
C LEU A 109 -2.78 10.66 0.61
N ASN A 110 -3.90 11.03 1.21
CA ASN A 110 -4.84 11.96 0.57
C ASN A 110 -4.20 13.33 0.35
N LEU A 111 -3.47 13.83 1.33
CA LEU A 111 -2.75 15.10 1.20
C LEU A 111 -1.69 15.03 0.12
N SER A 112 -0.97 13.90 0.03
CA SER A 112 0.02 13.70 -1.04
C SER A 112 -0.63 13.71 -2.41
N SER A 113 -1.82 13.09 -2.54
CA SER A 113 -2.56 13.09 -3.80
C SER A 113 -2.97 14.49 -4.21
N ASP A 114 -3.43 15.30 -3.25
CA ASP A 114 -3.81 16.68 -3.51
C ASP A 114 -2.63 17.49 -4.04
N GLY A 115 -1.42 17.15 -3.62
CA GLY A 115 -0.22 17.83 -4.07
C GLY A 115 0.10 17.61 -5.54
N PHE A 116 -0.54 16.65 -6.19
CA PHE A 116 -0.32 16.34 -7.59
C PHE A 116 -1.39 16.91 -8.51
N SER A 117 -2.44 17.48 -7.96
CA SER A 117 -3.55 17.99 -8.77
C SER A 117 -3.33 19.42 -9.26
#